data_6856126c01c50c1d496d9faed0d2d372
#
_entry.id   6856126c01c50c1d496d9faed0d2d372
#
_cell.length_a   1.000
_cell.length_b   1.000
_cell.length_c   1.000
_cell.angle_alpha   90.00
_cell.angle_beta   90.00
_cell.angle_gamma   90.00
#
_symmetry.space_group_name_H-M   'P 1'
#
loop_
_entity.id
_entity.type
_entity.pdbx_description
1 polymer ?
#
loop_
_entity_poly.entity_id
_entity_poly.type
_entity_poly.pdbx_seq_one_letter_code
_entity_poly.pdbx_strand_id
1 'polypeptide(L)'
;LCAASLLTVAAPFAQAQNSGDAVLLDMQKAFRARNQSALTQLLPQASGHPLEPWAAYWELKNRLETAAPDEIQGFLSRYAGSYQEDRMRNDWLLLLGKQRDWGNFAQVYSRFRMRDDKSVACYALLADAQQGRGAPNMGQQVRDLWMAQKDADDGCTTAAGQMYASKQISEDDVWRRARVAAENNRQKAARDAVAIVAPESADQVAQVFASPAKYLAGQSKVRGRERKELALLALIRMA
;
A
#
# COMPACT_ATOMS: atom_id res chain seq x y z
N LEU A 1 -14.35 -67.81 28.58
CA LEU A 1 -13.41 -66.98 27.82
C LEU A 1 -14.22 -66.10 26.88
N CYS A 2 -14.56 -64.82 27.28
CA CYS A 2 -15.20 -63.82 26.45
C CYS A 2 -14.09 -62.93 25.87
N ALA A 3 -13.91 -62.98 24.56
CA ALA A 3 -13.04 -62.06 23.84
C ALA A 3 -13.85 -60.78 23.53
N ALA A 4 -13.46 -59.66 24.14
CA ALA A 4 -14.00 -58.35 23.81
C ALA A 4 -13.25 -57.76 22.60
N SER A 5 -13.92 -57.67 21.44
CA SER A 5 -13.41 -56.98 20.26
C SER A 5 -13.56 -55.46 20.44
N LEU A 6 -12.48 -54.76 20.62
CA LEU A 6 -12.41 -53.30 20.58
C LEU A 6 -12.45 -52.83 19.10
N LEU A 7 -13.61 -52.36 18.65
CA LEU A 7 -13.74 -51.62 17.38
C LEU A 7 -13.17 -50.23 17.58
N THR A 8 -12.00 -49.97 16.99
CA THR A 8 -11.43 -48.62 16.86
C THR A 8 -12.17 -47.90 15.74
N VAL A 9 -13.05 -47.00 16.11
CA VAL A 9 -13.68 -46.05 15.17
C VAL A 9 -12.61 -45.00 14.82
N ALA A 10 -11.94 -45.15 13.70
CA ALA A 10 -11.02 -44.12 13.16
C ALA A 10 -11.84 -42.90 12.76
N ALA A 11 -11.50 -41.73 13.28
CA ALA A 11 -12.24 -40.49 13.11
C ALA A 11 -12.14 -39.99 11.66
N PRO A 12 -13.27 -39.72 10.97
CA PRO A 12 -13.27 -39.14 9.62
C PRO A 12 -12.80 -37.68 9.58
N PHE A 13 -12.59 -37.05 10.73
CA PHE A 13 -12.24 -35.62 10.84
C PHE A 13 -10.85 -35.26 10.33
N ALA A 14 -9.86 -36.14 10.42
CA ALA A 14 -8.49 -35.84 9.99
C ALA A 14 -8.33 -35.76 8.46
N GLN A 15 -9.12 -36.49 7.69
CA GLN A 15 -9.06 -36.45 6.21
C GLN A 15 -9.76 -35.21 5.64
N ALA A 16 -10.86 -34.77 6.24
CA ALA A 16 -11.55 -33.55 5.83
C ALA A 16 -10.70 -32.29 6.10
N GLN A 17 -9.95 -32.27 7.19
CA GLN A 17 -9.06 -31.16 7.52
C GLN A 17 -7.88 -31.06 6.56
N ASN A 18 -7.25 -32.19 6.20
CA ASN A 18 -6.15 -32.22 5.21
C ASN A 18 -6.59 -31.75 3.81
N SER A 19 -7.81 -32.03 3.38
CA SER A 19 -8.32 -31.54 2.09
C SER A 19 -8.59 -30.04 2.12
N GLY A 20 -9.12 -29.52 3.22
CA GLY A 20 -9.34 -28.09 3.41
C GLY A 20 -8.04 -27.29 3.45
N ASP A 21 -7.02 -27.78 4.14
CA ASP A 21 -5.68 -27.15 4.18
C ASP A 21 -5.04 -27.08 2.77
N ALA A 22 -5.19 -28.13 1.95
CA ALA A 22 -4.69 -28.14 0.58
C ALA A 22 -5.36 -27.05 -0.28
N VAL A 23 -6.67 -26.87 -0.15
CA VAL A 23 -7.41 -25.78 -0.83
C VAL A 23 -6.86 -24.41 -0.45
N LEU A 24 -6.60 -24.17 0.83
CA LEU A 24 -6.03 -22.88 1.31
C LEU A 24 -4.63 -22.63 0.71
N LEU A 25 -3.78 -23.65 0.63
CA LEU A 25 -2.47 -23.53 0.03
C LEU A 25 -2.55 -23.23 -1.48
N ASP A 26 -3.50 -23.85 -2.19
CA ASP A 26 -3.71 -23.58 -3.62
C ASP A 26 -4.31 -22.18 -3.83
N MET A 27 -5.21 -21.71 -2.98
CA MET A 27 -5.69 -20.34 -2.99
C MET A 27 -4.56 -19.33 -2.72
N GLN A 28 -3.66 -19.61 -1.79
CA GLN A 28 -2.50 -18.75 -1.55
C GLN A 28 -1.58 -18.65 -2.78
N LYS A 29 -1.34 -19.78 -3.48
CA LYS A 29 -0.59 -19.79 -4.75
C LYS A 29 -1.32 -18.99 -5.82
N ALA A 30 -2.63 -19.20 -5.99
CA ALA A 30 -3.45 -18.47 -6.94
C ALA A 30 -3.44 -16.95 -6.66
N PHE A 31 -3.52 -16.55 -5.39
CA PHE A 31 -3.43 -15.14 -4.98
C PHE A 31 -2.08 -14.52 -5.36
N ARG A 32 -0.95 -15.20 -5.06
CA ARG A 32 0.39 -14.73 -5.46
C ARG A 32 0.55 -14.63 -6.98
N ALA A 33 -0.08 -15.54 -7.71
CA ALA A 33 -0.10 -15.55 -9.18
C ALA A 33 -1.13 -14.59 -9.79
N ARG A 34 -1.93 -13.88 -8.97
CA ARG A 34 -3.04 -13.01 -9.40
C ARG A 34 -4.07 -13.75 -10.29
N ASN A 35 -4.26 -15.05 -10.03
CA ASN A 35 -5.18 -15.88 -10.78
C ASN A 35 -6.60 -15.82 -10.19
N GLN A 36 -7.38 -14.83 -10.65
CA GLN A 36 -8.76 -14.59 -10.19
C GLN A 36 -9.66 -15.79 -10.41
N SER A 37 -9.60 -16.42 -11.59
CA SER A 37 -10.45 -17.55 -11.91
C SER A 37 -10.26 -18.72 -10.94
N ALA A 38 -9.01 -19.06 -10.63
CA ALA A 38 -8.71 -20.10 -9.64
C ALA A 38 -9.21 -19.73 -8.24
N LEU A 39 -9.04 -18.46 -7.81
CA LEU A 39 -9.53 -17.99 -6.51
C LEU A 39 -11.04 -18.14 -6.39
N THR A 40 -11.79 -17.71 -7.40
CA THR A 40 -13.27 -17.80 -7.43
C THR A 40 -13.74 -19.27 -7.42
N GLN A 41 -13.05 -20.16 -8.15
CA GLN A 41 -13.41 -21.60 -8.19
C GLN A 41 -13.09 -22.34 -6.88
N LEU A 42 -12.01 -21.96 -6.19
CA LEU A 42 -11.59 -22.62 -4.95
C LEU A 42 -12.32 -22.09 -3.71
N LEU A 43 -12.79 -20.84 -3.72
CA LEU A 43 -13.41 -20.21 -2.55
C LEU A 43 -14.54 -21.03 -1.91
N PRO A 44 -15.50 -21.61 -2.66
CA PRO A 44 -16.56 -22.42 -2.06
C PRO A 44 -16.04 -23.64 -1.30
N GLN A 45 -14.90 -24.19 -1.70
CA GLN A 45 -14.27 -25.37 -1.07
C GLN A 45 -13.58 -25.02 0.27
N ALA A 46 -13.30 -23.75 0.53
CA ALA A 46 -12.74 -23.26 1.80
C ALA A 46 -13.85 -22.96 2.84
N SER A 47 -15.13 -23.10 2.48
CA SER A 47 -16.25 -22.79 3.37
C SER A 47 -16.21 -23.65 4.62
N GLY A 48 -16.39 -23.02 5.80
CA GLY A 48 -16.34 -23.68 7.11
C GLY A 48 -14.94 -24.00 7.61
N HIS A 49 -13.90 -23.73 6.84
CA HIS A 49 -12.54 -23.88 7.30
C HIS A 49 -12.17 -22.75 8.29
N PRO A 50 -11.38 -22.99 9.37
CA PRO A 50 -10.96 -21.93 10.31
C PRO A 50 -10.27 -20.74 9.65
N LEU A 51 -9.60 -20.95 8.50
CA LEU A 51 -8.94 -19.91 7.71
C LEU A 51 -9.79 -19.41 6.52
N GLU A 52 -11.08 -19.72 6.47
CA GLU A 52 -12.00 -19.18 5.45
C GLU A 52 -11.92 -17.66 5.30
N PRO A 53 -11.76 -16.85 6.39
CA PRO A 53 -11.59 -15.40 6.26
C PRO A 53 -10.39 -14.99 5.39
N TRP A 54 -9.29 -15.77 5.40
CA TRP A 54 -8.15 -15.55 4.52
C TRP A 54 -8.45 -15.89 3.06
N ALA A 55 -9.15 -17.02 2.83
CA ALA A 55 -9.58 -17.41 1.48
C ALA A 55 -10.45 -16.34 0.83
N ALA A 56 -11.46 -15.88 1.56
CA ALA A 56 -12.36 -14.82 1.13
C ALA A 56 -11.62 -13.47 0.92
N TYR A 57 -10.68 -13.15 1.82
CA TYR A 57 -9.84 -11.96 1.67
C TYR A 57 -9.00 -12.01 0.39
N TRP A 58 -8.33 -13.13 0.10
CA TRP A 58 -7.50 -13.25 -1.12
C TRP A 58 -8.32 -13.12 -2.39
N GLU A 59 -9.50 -13.75 -2.42
CA GLU A 59 -10.40 -13.67 -3.59
C GLU A 59 -10.85 -12.23 -3.82
N LEU A 60 -11.41 -11.58 -2.81
CA LEU A 60 -11.93 -10.23 -2.92
C LEU A 60 -10.82 -9.19 -3.15
N LYS A 61 -9.68 -9.31 -2.46
CA LYS A 61 -8.52 -8.43 -2.65
C LYS A 61 -7.98 -8.47 -4.08
N ASN A 62 -7.96 -9.64 -4.71
CA ASN A 62 -7.44 -9.80 -6.07
C ASN A 62 -8.28 -9.05 -7.12
N ARG A 63 -9.57 -8.84 -6.87
CA ARG A 63 -10.50 -8.10 -7.74
C ARG A 63 -11.06 -6.82 -7.12
N LEU A 64 -10.42 -6.29 -6.08
CA LEU A 64 -10.94 -5.16 -5.30
C LEU A 64 -11.28 -3.93 -6.16
N GLU A 65 -10.50 -3.66 -7.21
CA GLU A 65 -10.73 -2.52 -8.12
C GLU A 65 -12.03 -2.64 -8.93
N THR A 66 -12.57 -3.86 -9.08
CA THR A 66 -13.79 -4.15 -9.85
C THR A 66 -14.94 -4.68 -8.98
N ALA A 67 -14.70 -4.91 -7.70
CA ALA A 67 -15.70 -5.38 -6.76
C ALA A 67 -16.75 -4.29 -6.49
N ALA A 68 -18.02 -4.69 -6.43
CA ALA A 68 -19.08 -3.76 -6.02
C ALA A 68 -18.92 -3.38 -4.54
N PRO A 69 -19.23 -2.13 -4.15
CA PRO A 69 -19.17 -1.70 -2.75
C PRO A 69 -19.94 -2.61 -1.80
N ASP A 70 -21.08 -3.13 -2.21
CA ASP A 70 -21.89 -4.05 -1.40
C ASP A 70 -21.21 -5.38 -1.12
N GLU A 71 -20.39 -5.90 -2.05
CA GLU A 71 -19.60 -7.10 -1.84
C GLU A 71 -18.54 -6.87 -0.77
N ILE A 72 -17.87 -5.70 -0.81
CA ILE A 72 -16.87 -5.32 0.19
C ILE A 72 -17.54 -5.16 1.55
N GLN A 73 -18.68 -4.47 1.63
CA GLN A 73 -19.46 -4.34 2.87
C GLN A 73 -19.93 -5.70 3.40
N GLY A 74 -20.37 -6.60 2.52
CA GLY A 74 -20.72 -7.98 2.86
C GLY A 74 -19.55 -8.73 3.53
N PHE A 75 -18.34 -8.61 2.96
CA PHE A 75 -17.12 -9.17 3.55
C PHE A 75 -16.84 -8.58 4.94
N LEU A 76 -16.85 -7.23 5.06
CA LEU A 76 -16.59 -6.55 6.33
C LEU A 76 -17.60 -6.94 7.41
N SER A 77 -18.87 -7.15 7.03
CA SER A 77 -19.92 -7.57 7.97
C SER A 77 -19.78 -9.03 8.38
N ARG A 78 -19.48 -9.92 7.42
CA ARG A 78 -19.35 -11.37 7.66
C ARG A 78 -18.18 -11.67 8.58
N TYR A 79 -17.05 -10.97 8.43
CA TYR A 79 -15.82 -11.22 9.19
C TYR A 79 -15.57 -10.13 10.24
N ALA A 80 -16.62 -9.46 10.72
CA ALA A 80 -16.52 -8.38 11.69
C ALA A 80 -15.70 -8.78 12.93
N GLY A 81 -14.79 -7.89 13.37
CA GLY A 81 -13.91 -8.13 14.51
C GLY A 81 -12.62 -8.89 14.18
N SER A 82 -12.52 -9.52 12.99
CA SER A 82 -11.31 -10.24 12.59
C SER A 82 -10.20 -9.29 12.09
N TYR A 83 -8.97 -9.82 12.03
CA TYR A 83 -7.85 -9.14 11.37
C TYR A 83 -8.14 -8.91 9.88
N GLN A 84 -8.73 -9.88 9.20
CA GLN A 84 -9.03 -9.82 7.76
C GLN A 84 -10.05 -8.75 7.41
N GLU A 85 -11.03 -8.50 8.31
CA GLU A 85 -11.95 -7.37 8.15
C GLU A 85 -11.19 -6.04 8.07
N ASP A 86 -10.34 -5.78 9.06
CA ASP A 86 -9.66 -4.49 9.13
C ASP A 86 -8.56 -4.36 8.07
N ARG A 87 -7.96 -5.49 7.65
CA ARG A 87 -7.04 -5.54 6.52
C ARG A 87 -7.74 -5.22 5.20
N MET A 88 -8.93 -5.77 4.96
CA MET A 88 -9.73 -5.42 3.78
C MET A 88 -10.15 -3.96 3.81
N ARG A 89 -10.47 -3.44 4.99
CA ARG A 89 -10.79 -2.02 5.19
C ARG A 89 -9.61 -1.13 4.80
N ASN A 90 -8.37 -1.50 5.20
CA ASN A 90 -7.16 -0.80 4.78
C ASN A 90 -7.01 -0.78 3.25
N ASP A 91 -7.16 -1.93 2.61
CA ASP A 91 -7.04 -2.03 1.16
C ASP A 91 -8.10 -1.22 0.41
N TRP A 92 -9.32 -1.21 0.93
CA TRP A 92 -10.40 -0.39 0.38
C TRP A 92 -10.15 1.11 0.58
N LEU A 93 -9.63 1.52 1.73
CA LEU A 93 -9.22 2.91 1.97
C LEU A 93 -8.13 3.37 1.00
N LEU A 94 -7.13 2.51 0.72
CA LEU A 94 -6.12 2.82 -0.29
C LEU A 94 -6.74 3.02 -1.68
N LEU A 95 -7.72 2.20 -2.07
CA LEU A 95 -8.44 2.34 -3.33
C LEU A 95 -9.27 3.63 -3.37
N LEU A 96 -10.09 3.89 -2.35
CA LEU A 96 -10.93 5.09 -2.26
C LEU A 96 -10.07 6.36 -2.25
N GLY A 97 -8.95 6.36 -1.51
CA GLY A 97 -8.01 7.47 -1.50
C GLY A 97 -7.39 7.70 -2.88
N LYS A 98 -6.98 6.66 -3.59
CA LYS A 98 -6.48 6.75 -4.97
C LYS A 98 -7.53 7.30 -5.94
N GLN A 99 -8.78 6.94 -5.74
CA GLN A 99 -9.93 7.43 -6.53
C GLN A 99 -10.38 8.84 -6.11
N ARG A 100 -9.86 9.38 -4.99
CA ARG A 100 -10.29 10.68 -4.42
C ARG A 100 -11.76 10.68 -3.98
N ASP A 101 -12.30 9.51 -3.69
CA ASP A 101 -13.67 9.35 -3.15
C ASP A 101 -13.67 9.62 -1.63
N TRP A 102 -13.58 10.91 -1.29
CA TRP A 102 -13.44 11.34 0.10
C TRP A 102 -14.69 11.09 0.95
N GLY A 103 -15.87 11.02 0.31
CA GLY A 103 -17.12 10.71 1.00
C GLY A 103 -17.14 9.30 1.56
N ASN A 104 -16.93 8.31 0.71
CA ASN A 104 -16.84 6.91 1.11
C ASN A 104 -15.59 6.65 1.96
N PHE A 105 -14.45 7.29 1.64
CA PHE A 105 -13.24 7.19 2.45
C PHE A 105 -13.51 7.55 3.92
N ALA A 106 -14.14 8.69 4.19
CA ALA A 106 -14.41 9.13 5.57
C ALA A 106 -15.32 8.14 6.34
N GLN A 107 -16.34 7.59 5.67
CA GLN A 107 -17.22 6.60 6.27
C GLN A 107 -16.47 5.32 6.64
N VAL A 108 -15.66 4.78 5.71
CA VAL A 108 -14.86 3.58 5.92
C VAL A 108 -13.78 3.81 6.97
N TYR A 109 -13.09 4.96 6.93
CA TYR A 109 -12.01 5.32 7.84
C TYR A 109 -12.46 5.43 9.30
N SER A 110 -13.69 5.86 9.54
CA SER A 110 -14.25 5.98 10.91
C SER A 110 -14.22 4.65 11.70
N ARG A 111 -14.25 3.53 11.00
CA ARG A 111 -14.24 2.16 11.56
C ARG A 111 -12.89 1.44 11.42
N PHE A 112 -11.88 2.10 10.82
CA PHE A 112 -10.54 1.52 10.64
C PHE A 112 -9.77 1.54 11.97
N ARG A 113 -9.36 0.35 12.46
CA ARG A 113 -8.77 0.16 13.79
C ARG A 113 -7.24 0.11 13.78
N MET A 114 -6.64 -0.56 12.80
CA MET A 114 -5.17 -0.75 12.74
C MET A 114 -4.42 0.56 12.66
N ARG A 115 -4.87 1.49 11.80
CA ARG A 115 -4.30 2.85 11.63
C ARG A 115 -2.78 2.91 11.47
N ASP A 116 -2.18 1.84 10.96
CA ASP A 116 -0.74 1.64 10.82
C ASP A 116 -0.22 1.95 9.41
N ASP A 117 -1.11 2.08 8.42
CA ASP A 117 -0.77 2.41 7.06
C ASP A 117 -0.59 3.93 6.87
N LYS A 118 0.63 4.35 6.57
CA LYS A 118 0.98 5.77 6.41
C LYS A 118 0.31 6.41 5.19
N SER A 119 0.13 5.64 4.10
CA SER A 119 -0.56 6.16 2.91
C SER A 119 -2.03 6.44 3.21
N VAL A 120 -2.69 5.55 3.95
CA VAL A 120 -4.06 5.77 4.46
C VAL A 120 -4.10 6.98 5.40
N ALA A 121 -3.11 7.14 6.29
CA ALA A 121 -3.04 8.31 7.17
C ALA A 121 -2.89 9.62 6.38
N CYS A 122 -2.08 9.64 5.32
CA CYS A 122 -1.95 10.80 4.43
C CYS A 122 -3.26 11.10 3.69
N TYR A 123 -3.98 10.08 3.21
CA TYR A 123 -5.30 10.27 2.62
C TYR A 123 -6.33 10.80 3.63
N ALA A 124 -6.26 10.37 4.89
CA ALA A 124 -7.15 10.88 5.92
C ALA A 124 -6.94 12.38 6.14
N LEU A 125 -5.69 12.84 6.17
CA LEU A 125 -5.37 14.27 6.24
C LEU A 125 -5.92 15.04 5.03
N LEU A 126 -5.80 14.48 3.83
CA LEU A 126 -6.36 15.07 2.62
C LEU A 126 -7.89 15.13 2.67
N ALA A 127 -8.56 14.06 3.12
CA ALA A 127 -10.01 14.02 3.27
C ALA A 127 -10.51 15.06 4.27
N ASP A 128 -9.81 15.22 5.39
CA ASP A 128 -10.14 16.25 6.38
C ASP A 128 -9.96 17.68 5.84
N ALA A 129 -8.88 17.92 5.10
CA ALA A 129 -8.66 19.21 4.45
C ALA A 129 -9.75 19.55 3.44
N GLN A 130 -10.18 18.58 2.63
CA GLN A 130 -11.29 18.76 1.67
C GLN A 130 -12.62 19.10 2.34
N GLN A 131 -12.80 18.68 3.58
CA GLN A 131 -14.00 18.95 4.37
C GLN A 131 -13.85 20.19 5.28
N GLY A 132 -12.81 20.98 5.09
CA GLY A 132 -12.54 22.18 5.90
C GLY A 132 -12.08 21.89 7.34
N ARG A 133 -11.70 20.64 7.64
CA ARG A 133 -11.23 20.21 8.97
C ARG A 133 -9.71 20.07 9.05
N GLY A 134 -8.97 20.66 8.12
CA GLY A 134 -7.52 20.57 8.11
C GLY A 134 -6.89 21.15 9.40
N ALA A 135 -6.01 20.38 10.03
CA ALA A 135 -5.30 20.82 11.23
C ALA A 135 -4.25 21.90 10.90
N PRO A 136 -3.99 22.88 11.79
CA PRO A 136 -2.98 23.92 11.56
C PRO A 136 -1.57 23.37 11.30
N ASN A 137 -1.23 22.20 11.84
CA ASN A 137 0.07 21.52 11.68
C ASN A 137 0.05 20.41 10.63
N MET A 138 -0.92 20.44 9.70
CA MET A 138 -1.09 19.40 8.68
C MET A 138 0.17 19.21 7.82
N GLY A 139 0.83 20.30 7.44
CA GLY A 139 2.09 20.21 6.67
C GLY A 139 3.17 19.43 7.41
N GLN A 140 3.30 19.61 8.72
CA GLN A 140 4.24 18.84 9.53
C GLN A 140 3.85 17.37 9.61
N GLN A 141 2.58 17.06 9.85
CA GLN A 141 2.09 15.68 9.89
C GLN A 141 2.33 14.93 8.57
N VAL A 142 2.00 15.57 7.44
CA VAL A 142 2.25 15.01 6.10
C VAL A 142 3.74 14.80 5.88
N ARG A 143 4.59 15.77 6.19
CA ARG A 143 6.04 15.64 6.07
C ARG A 143 6.58 14.45 6.86
N ASP A 144 6.17 14.31 8.12
CA ASP A 144 6.67 13.25 9.00
C ASP A 144 6.23 11.86 8.50
N LEU A 145 4.97 11.71 8.06
CA LEU A 145 4.48 10.48 7.44
C LEU A 145 5.21 10.17 6.13
N TRP A 146 5.41 11.16 5.26
CA TRP A 146 6.06 10.99 3.97
C TRP A 146 7.53 10.61 4.11
N MET A 147 8.27 11.24 5.07
CA MET A 147 9.65 10.90 5.36
C MET A 147 9.81 9.49 5.94
N ALA A 148 8.80 9.00 6.67
CA ALA A 148 8.80 7.65 7.24
C ALA A 148 8.44 6.55 6.21
N GLN A 149 8.00 6.90 4.99
CA GLN A 149 7.77 5.95 3.91
C GLN A 149 9.10 5.53 3.29
N LYS A 150 9.31 4.21 3.11
CA LYS A 150 10.47 3.70 2.38
C LYS A 150 10.26 3.82 0.87
N ASP A 151 9.13 3.32 0.40
CA ASP A 151 8.80 3.24 -1.02
C ASP A 151 7.93 4.43 -1.46
N ALA A 152 7.74 4.56 -2.76
CA ALA A 152 6.79 5.51 -3.32
C ALA A 152 5.35 5.07 -3.02
N ASP A 153 4.53 6.01 -2.61
CA ASP A 153 3.10 5.82 -2.42
C ASP A 153 2.32 7.02 -2.94
N ASP A 154 1.07 6.81 -3.32
CA ASP A 154 0.24 7.88 -3.85
C ASP A 154 -0.27 8.83 -2.75
N GLY A 155 -0.65 8.30 -1.59
CA GLY A 155 -1.28 9.09 -0.53
C GLY A 155 -0.38 10.20 0.00
N CYS A 156 0.80 9.85 0.51
CA CYS A 156 1.72 10.82 1.08
C CYS A 156 2.39 11.69 -0.01
N THR A 157 2.63 11.16 -1.22
CA THR A 157 3.17 11.97 -2.32
C THR A 157 2.17 13.05 -2.76
N THR A 158 0.88 12.70 -2.90
CA THR A 158 -0.17 13.67 -3.21
C THR A 158 -0.33 14.71 -2.10
N ALA A 159 -0.37 14.26 -0.84
CA ALA A 159 -0.47 15.15 0.29
C ALA A 159 0.72 16.12 0.37
N ALA A 160 1.95 15.63 0.17
CA ALA A 160 3.15 16.46 0.14
C ALA A 160 3.11 17.50 -0.98
N GLY A 161 2.65 17.12 -2.18
CA GLY A 161 2.47 18.06 -3.30
C GLY A 161 1.49 19.18 -2.97
N GLN A 162 0.35 18.88 -2.34
CA GLN A 162 -0.62 19.90 -1.90
C GLN A 162 -0.05 20.80 -0.80
N MET A 163 0.67 20.21 0.17
CA MET A 163 1.30 20.98 1.25
C MET A 163 2.45 21.87 0.73
N TYR A 164 3.18 21.43 -0.28
CA TYR A 164 4.18 22.24 -0.96
C TYR A 164 3.51 23.41 -1.72
N ALA A 165 2.47 23.15 -2.48
CA ALA A 165 1.73 24.19 -3.20
C ALA A 165 1.14 25.25 -2.26
N SER A 166 0.68 24.84 -1.06
CA SER A 166 0.16 25.75 0.01
C SER A 166 1.26 26.31 0.93
N LYS A 167 2.56 26.06 0.63
CA LYS A 167 3.72 26.54 1.39
C LYS A 167 3.80 26.04 2.84
N GLN A 168 3.16 24.92 3.14
CA GLN A 168 3.23 24.23 4.43
C GLN A 168 4.38 23.22 4.53
N ILE A 169 4.91 22.78 3.38
CA ILE A 169 6.14 22.02 3.24
C ILE A 169 7.11 22.82 2.38
N SER A 170 8.37 22.90 2.80
CA SER A 170 9.40 23.64 2.08
C SER A 170 9.96 22.87 0.90
N GLU A 171 10.58 23.57 -0.04
CA GLU A 171 11.35 22.96 -1.13
C GLU A 171 12.51 22.10 -0.59
N ASP A 172 13.14 22.52 0.53
CA ASP A 172 14.18 21.74 1.21
C ASP A 172 13.69 20.41 1.73
N ASP A 173 12.48 20.34 2.26
CA ASP A 173 11.87 19.09 2.72
C ASP A 173 11.65 18.14 1.54
N VAL A 174 11.20 18.66 0.39
CA VAL A 174 10.97 17.84 -0.80
C VAL A 174 12.30 17.28 -1.35
N TRP A 175 13.32 18.12 -1.49
CA TRP A 175 14.64 17.65 -1.89
C TRP A 175 15.27 16.69 -0.88
N ARG A 176 15.04 16.90 0.41
CA ARG A 176 15.46 15.95 1.45
C ARG A 176 14.81 14.59 1.25
N ARG A 177 13.52 14.55 0.92
CA ARG A 177 12.83 13.28 0.59
C ARG A 177 13.47 12.58 -0.62
N ALA A 178 13.80 13.33 -1.68
CA ALA A 178 14.47 12.78 -2.85
C ALA A 178 15.84 12.18 -2.48
N ARG A 179 16.63 12.87 -1.63
CA ARG A 179 17.93 12.36 -1.16
C ARG A 179 17.81 11.09 -0.34
N VAL A 180 16.91 11.05 0.65
CA VAL A 180 16.62 9.84 1.46
C VAL A 180 16.18 8.68 0.56
N ALA A 181 15.37 8.93 -0.46
CA ALA A 181 14.99 7.90 -1.43
C ALA A 181 16.19 7.40 -2.26
N ALA A 182 17.10 8.30 -2.64
CA ALA A 182 18.33 7.93 -3.37
C ALA A 182 19.27 7.07 -2.50
N GLU A 183 19.49 7.45 -1.24
CA GLU A 183 20.26 6.66 -0.26
C GLU A 183 19.73 5.23 -0.12
N ASN A 184 18.41 5.07 -0.10
CA ASN A 184 17.73 3.78 0.04
C ASN A 184 17.50 3.05 -1.30
N ASN A 185 18.06 3.53 -2.40
CA ASN A 185 17.87 2.96 -3.74
C ASN A 185 16.39 2.87 -4.18
N ARG A 186 15.60 3.89 -3.87
CA ARG A 186 14.16 3.98 -4.18
C ARG A 186 13.91 4.97 -5.32
N GLN A 187 14.23 4.56 -6.56
CA GLN A 187 14.17 5.42 -7.75
C GLN A 187 12.81 6.09 -7.92
N LYS A 188 11.70 5.30 -7.81
CA LYS A 188 10.35 5.86 -7.96
C LYS A 188 10.05 6.93 -6.91
N ALA A 189 10.41 6.69 -5.65
CA ALA A 189 10.18 7.67 -4.59
C ALA A 189 11.01 8.95 -4.77
N ALA A 190 12.24 8.83 -5.27
CA ALA A 190 13.07 9.99 -5.63
C ALA A 190 12.45 10.77 -6.79
N ARG A 191 12.00 10.08 -7.86
CA ARG A 191 11.34 10.68 -9.01
C ARG A 191 10.06 11.41 -8.62
N ASP A 192 9.22 10.78 -7.81
CA ASP A 192 7.94 11.36 -7.37
C ASP A 192 8.18 12.63 -6.52
N ALA A 193 9.23 12.65 -5.68
CA ALA A 193 9.62 13.84 -4.94
C ALA A 193 10.14 14.95 -5.86
N VAL A 194 11.04 14.62 -6.81
CA VAL A 194 11.54 15.61 -7.79
C VAL A 194 10.40 16.19 -8.60
N ALA A 195 9.40 15.39 -8.99
CA ALA A 195 8.24 15.84 -9.77
C ALA A 195 7.41 16.92 -9.04
N ILE A 196 7.48 17.02 -7.72
CA ILE A 196 6.76 18.07 -6.96
C ILE A 196 7.44 19.45 -7.15
N VAL A 197 8.77 19.51 -7.18
CA VAL A 197 9.53 20.78 -7.19
C VAL A 197 10.14 21.11 -8.54
N ALA A 198 10.39 20.11 -9.38
CA ALA A 198 11.02 20.23 -10.69
C ALA A 198 10.44 19.18 -11.66
N PRO A 199 9.16 19.30 -12.06
CA PRO A 199 8.45 18.29 -12.85
C PRO A 199 9.14 17.98 -14.17
N GLU A 200 9.73 18.99 -14.85
CA GLU A 200 10.47 18.83 -16.09
C GLU A 200 11.77 18.05 -15.97
N SER A 201 12.28 17.92 -14.75
CA SER A 201 13.51 17.16 -14.45
C SER A 201 13.29 15.78 -13.84
N ALA A 202 12.04 15.42 -13.55
CA ALA A 202 11.70 14.15 -12.90
C ALA A 202 12.20 12.93 -13.69
N ASP A 203 12.18 12.99 -15.02
CA ASP A 203 12.63 11.88 -15.87
C ASP A 203 14.15 11.69 -15.87
N GLN A 204 14.93 12.74 -15.53
CA GLN A 204 16.38 12.63 -15.39
C GLN A 204 16.78 11.72 -14.21
N VAL A 205 15.91 11.54 -13.22
CA VAL A 205 16.15 10.65 -12.07
C VAL A 205 16.42 9.21 -12.53
N ALA A 206 15.80 8.76 -13.62
CA ALA A 206 16.09 7.43 -14.16
C ALA A 206 17.56 7.30 -14.59
N GLN A 207 18.11 8.30 -15.25
CA GLN A 207 19.52 8.32 -15.65
C GLN A 207 20.47 8.46 -14.44
N VAL A 208 20.09 9.30 -13.46
CA VAL A 208 20.81 9.44 -12.19
C VAL A 208 20.96 8.10 -11.48
N PHE A 209 19.93 7.26 -11.47
CA PHE A 209 19.99 5.93 -10.82
C PHE A 209 20.70 4.88 -11.68
N ALA A 210 20.50 4.88 -13.00
CA ALA A 210 21.05 3.87 -13.90
C ALA A 210 22.55 4.06 -14.14
N SER A 211 23.03 5.31 -14.23
CA SER A 211 24.41 5.63 -14.61
C SER A 211 24.85 6.96 -14.00
N PRO A 212 25.01 7.06 -12.67
CA PRO A 212 25.27 8.32 -11.97
C PRO A 212 26.57 9.00 -12.42
N ALA A 213 27.65 8.26 -12.65
CA ALA A 213 28.90 8.80 -13.14
C ALA A 213 28.76 9.40 -14.55
N LYS A 214 28.01 8.73 -15.46
CA LYS A 214 27.74 9.25 -16.80
C LYS A 214 26.85 10.50 -16.74
N TYR A 215 25.87 10.51 -15.83
CA TYR A 215 25.05 11.70 -15.60
C TYR A 215 25.92 12.89 -15.21
N LEU A 216 26.80 12.74 -14.22
CA LEU A 216 27.69 13.81 -13.74
C LEU A 216 28.67 14.28 -14.83
N ALA A 217 29.26 13.35 -15.58
CA ALA A 217 30.19 13.69 -16.67
C ALA A 217 29.50 14.51 -17.79
N GLY A 218 28.20 14.30 -18.02
CA GLY A 218 27.41 15.08 -18.99
C GLY A 218 27.05 16.50 -18.53
N GLN A 219 27.28 16.84 -17.26
CA GLN A 219 26.96 18.15 -16.70
C GLN A 219 28.13 19.13 -16.85
N SER A 220 28.18 19.87 -17.94
CA SER A 220 29.26 20.84 -18.21
C SER A 220 29.31 22.02 -17.21
N LYS A 221 28.16 22.42 -16.65
CA LYS A 221 28.06 23.45 -15.60
C LYS A 221 26.86 23.18 -14.71
N VAL A 222 27.11 22.84 -13.44
CA VAL A 222 26.06 22.66 -12.44
C VAL A 222 25.68 24.02 -11.87
N ARG A 223 24.68 24.68 -12.47
CA ARG A 223 24.13 25.97 -12.00
C ARG A 223 22.65 25.84 -11.68
N GLY A 224 22.21 26.63 -10.69
CA GLY A 224 20.84 26.56 -10.18
C GLY A 224 20.66 25.42 -9.18
N ARG A 225 19.62 25.56 -8.37
CA ARG A 225 19.34 24.63 -7.25
C ARG A 225 19.01 23.23 -7.76
N GLU A 226 18.10 23.13 -8.68
CA GLU A 226 17.64 21.85 -9.25
C GLU A 226 18.80 20.99 -9.76
N ARG A 227 19.69 21.57 -10.61
CA ARG A 227 20.84 20.81 -11.14
C ARG A 227 21.83 20.38 -10.04
N LYS A 228 22.00 21.22 -9.00
CA LYS A 228 22.83 20.87 -7.84
C LYS A 228 22.24 19.69 -7.08
N GLU A 229 20.93 19.69 -6.86
CA GLU A 229 20.26 18.61 -6.18
C GLU A 229 20.29 17.30 -6.99
N LEU A 230 20.03 17.34 -8.30
CA LEU A 230 20.17 16.15 -9.15
C LEU A 230 21.61 15.60 -9.20
N ALA A 231 22.61 16.49 -9.23
CA ALA A 231 24.03 16.08 -9.11
C ALA A 231 24.30 15.45 -7.74
N LEU A 232 23.73 16.00 -6.67
CA LEU A 232 23.86 15.42 -5.32
C LEU A 232 23.19 14.02 -5.25
N LEU A 233 22.02 13.84 -5.87
CA LEU A 233 21.39 12.50 -5.96
C LEU A 233 22.33 11.52 -6.69
N ALA A 234 23.00 11.96 -7.77
CA ALA A 234 23.96 11.10 -8.47
C ALA A 234 25.18 10.75 -7.61
N LEU A 235 25.71 11.70 -6.83
CA LEU A 235 26.80 11.44 -5.89
C LEU A 235 26.39 10.44 -4.80
N ILE A 236 25.20 10.60 -4.22
CA ILE A 236 24.63 9.65 -3.25
C ILE A 236 24.54 8.24 -3.84
N ARG A 237 24.19 8.12 -5.13
CA ARG A 237 24.08 6.81 -5.81
C ARG A 237 25.45 6.17 -6.12
N MET A 238 26.54 6.93 -6.04
CA MET A 238 27.91 6.43 -6.23
C MET A 238 28.60 6.02 -4.92
N ALA A 239 28.12 6.55 -3.78
CA ALA A 239 28.63 6.23 -2.44
C ALA A 239 28.13 4.87 -1.95
#